data_f3ceff8db595ce8d2d7a3a44a23cdc91
#
_entry.id   f3ceff8db595ce8d2d7a3a44a23cdc91
#
_cell.length_a   1.000
_cell.length_b   1.000
_cell.length_c   1.000
_cell.angle_alpha   90.00
_cell.angle_beta   90.00
_cell.angle_gamma   90.00
#
_symmetry.space_group_name_H-M   'P 1'
#
loop_
_entity.id
_entity.type
_entity.pdbx_description
1 polymer ?
#
loop_
_entity_poly.entity_id
_entity_poly.type
_entity_poly.pdbx_seq_one_letter_code
_entity_poly.pdbx_strand_id
1 'polypeptide(L)'
;MKKPARLLWGCVGGFCLTSAAVTVTVDVETVRTEIPRTLYGTGMEDVNHEIYGGLDAQRLYDESFEETLPPQAYPRLPKGNGGKVCGRQWTEISTDGGIFLRDEKVFCLGRRAQMLMPGTGTAGVANRGLNGWGIPCREGRKMTGWFYARGRVGRLDVKLQRHDGRYTYAEKTLEMPDAGDQWRKVTFDLVPDTTDASARFVIVASNGGKIWIDDAYLADEPTNAFGRMGCREDLVAAFQKQGLTFLRWGGSMVNAPEYLLKNMKRDRRPYEGFWFKTSSTGFMVHEFVEMANLMKLPCAFSIHAYDTTEEAVALAAWLKRFDQFICVQIGNEECSGYTPAAGKPTLENIRRYGENLRRLVTAMRAVNPKLVFANAIMWQKKHMNLMEEGFRQTDGYTEFWDLHVIASEVSSGRETRETINTFRDMITRLNPETKMRAAIFEENSFIHSMRRALAHASILEAAREAGPFLLTSCPANALQAYRQNDNGWDQGQIFYTPDRVWLQPCGWAQQMASAYHRDLLVAGGTDDPAVTVSATRDRGNRSVVLHVCNPSADAKPVSFKFSDGASWRVTRVMSLSAPSLDAHNTPDDPDRVAPRDVTDSFRKDARLLPYSYTVVVAER
;
A
#
# COMPACT_ATOMS: atom_id res chain seq x y z
N MET A 1 -39.22 -52.59 -41.64
CA MET A 1 -38.19 -52.16 -42.60
C MET A 1 -38.29 -50.63 -42.75
N LYS A 2 -37.43 -49.88 -42.11
CA LYS A 2 -37.28 -48.41 -42.28
C LYS A 2 -35.85 -48.12 -42.65
N LYS A 3 -35.62 -47.45 -43.79
CA LYS A 3 -34.31 -47.09 -44.35
C LYS A 3 -33.64 -45.99 -43.52
N PRO A 4 -32.29 -45.96 -43.39
CA PRO A 4 -31.59 -44.89 -42.69
C PRO A 4 -31.42 -43.65 -43.59
N ALA A 5 -31.60 -42.48 -43.03
CA ALA A 5 -31.33 -41.19 -43.66
C ALA A 5 -29.82 -40.90 -43.64
N ARG A 6 -29.26 -40.49 -44.76
CA ARG A 6 -27.90 -40.02 -44.93
C ARG A 6 -27.81 -38.57 -44.37
N LEU A 7 -26.95 -38.34 -43.34
CA LEU A 7 -26.53 -37.01 -42.96
C LEU A 7 -25.46 -36.53 -43.95
N LEU A 8 -25.75 -35.43 -44.62
CA LEU A 8 -24.73 -34.63 -45.32
C LEU A 8 -23.94 -33.80 -44.30
N TRP A 9 -22.63 -34.03 -44.27
CA TRP A 9 -21.71 -33.14 -43.57
C TRP A 9 -21.48 -31.92 -44.44
N GLY A 10 -22.03 -30.76 -44.00
CA GLY A 10 -21.66 -29.46 -44.53
C GLY A 10 -20.33 -29.02 -43.93
N CYS A 11 -19.29 -28.88 -44.77
CA CYS A 11 -18.06 -28.17 -44.39
C CYS A 11 -18.41 -26.73 -44.08
N VAL A 12 -18.42 -26.36 -42.80
CA VAL A 12 -18.37 -24.99 -42.37
C VAL A 12 -16.95 -24.49 -42.60
N GLY A 13 -16.73 -23.77 -43.69
CA GLY A 13 -15.51 -23.04 -43.95
C GLY A 13 -15.37 -21.98 -42.87
N GLY A 14 -14.43 -22.16 -41.93
CA GLY A 14 -14.03 -21.15 -40.98
C GLY A 14 -13.47 -19.93 -41.72
N PHE A 15 -14.24 -18.88 -41.81
CA PHE A 15 -13.70 -17.55 -42.15
C PHE A 15 -12.74 -17.16 -41.04
N CYS A 16 -11.44 -17.32 -41.31
CA CYS A 16 -10.40 -16.66 -40.54
C CYS A 16 -10.57 -15.15 -40.80
N LEU A 17 -11.32 -14.47 -39.96
CA LEU A 17 -11.34 -13.00 -39.91
C LEU A 17 -9.92 -12.57 -39.51
N THR A 18 -9.08 -12.26 -40.50
CA THR A 18 -7.82 -11.55 -40.23
C THR A 18 -8.18 -10.21 -39.63
N SER A 19 -7.95 -10.05 -38.33
CA SER A 19 -8.12 -8.75 -37.66
C SER A 19 -7.27 -7.73 -38.41
N ALA A 20 -7.86 -6.60 -38.76
CA ALA A 20 -7.12 -5.50 -39.41
C ALA A 20 -5.94 -5.10 -38.51
N ALA A 21 -4.79 -4.81 -39.14
CA ALA A 21 -3.60 -4.39 -38.39
C ALA A 21 -3.86 -3.01 -37.75
N VAL A 22 -3.57 -2.90 -36.47
CA VAL A 22 -3.63 -1.62 -35.74
C VAL A 22 -2.51 -0.71 -36.22
N THR A 23 -2.85 0.49 -36.66
CA THR A 23 -1.84 1.51 -36.99
C THR A 23 -1.69 2.49 -35.85
N VAL A 24 -0.50 2.54 -35.26
CA VAL A 24 -0.13 3.57 -34.27
C VAL A 24 0.62 4.68 -34.99
N THR A 25 0.06 5.88 -34.94
CA THR A 25 0.70 7.09 -35.50
C THR A 25 1.36 7.89 -34.40
N VAL A 26 2.57 8.41 -34.65
CA VAL A 26 3.38 9.18 -33.69
C VAL A 26 3.92 10.42 -34.39
N ASP A 27 3.54 11.57 -33.92
CA ASP A 27 4.15 12.84 -34.33
C ASP A 27 5.20 13.26 -33.29
N VAL A 28 6.42 12.88 -33.54
CA VAL A 28 7.55 13.07 -32.62
C VAL A 28 7.99 14.54 -32.49
N GLU A 29 7.57 15.40 -33.39
CA GLU A 29 7.94 16.83 -33.37
C GLU A 29 6.97 17.66 -32.56
N THR A 30 5.70 17.27 -32.53
CA THR A 30 4.65 17.95 -31.75
C THR A 30 4.68 17.51 -30.28
N VAL A 31 5.44 18.26 -29.47
CA VAL A 31 5.44 18.11 -28.01
C VAL A 31 4.17 18.72 -27.45
N ARG A 32 3.38 17.89 -26.71
CA ARG A 32 2.15 18.34 -26.05
C ARG A 32 2.41 18.91 -24.67
N THR A 33 3.25 18.24 -23.87
CA THR A 33 3.57 18.67 -22.52
C THR A 33 4.82 17.95 -21.98
N GLU A 34 5.37 18.44 -20.89
CA GLU A 34 6.35 17.72 -20.07
C GLU A 34 5.65 16.75 -19.12
N ILE A 35 6.30 15.64 -18.79
CA ILE A 35 5.80 14.61 -17.89
C ILE A 35 6.60 14.66 -16.59
N PRO A 36 5.98 14.97 -15.44
CA PRO A 36 6.69 15.00 -14.17
C PRO A 36 7.19 13.60 -13.77
N ARG A 37 8.41 13.52 -13.29
CA ARG A 37 8.99 12.25 -12.83
C ARG A 37 8.24 11.71 -11.61
N THR A 38 7.59 12.55 -10.82
CA THR A 38 6.79 12.17 -9.63
C THR A 38 5.51 11.38 -9.94
N LEU A 39 5.22 11.14 -11.22
CA LEU A 39 3.95 10.57 -11.66
C LEU A 39 3.68 9.15 -11.11
N TYR A 40 4.73 8.37 -10.84
CA TYR A 40 4.63 6.95 -10.51
C TYR A 40 4.64 6.74 -8.99
N GLY A 41 3.54 7.11 -8.34
CA GLY A 41 3.38 7.02 -6.89
C GLY A 41 2.77 5.70 -6.40
N THR A 42 2.61 5.59 -5.09
CA THR A 42 1.77 4.58 -4.44
C THR A 42 1.16 5.14 -3.16
N GLY A 43 -0.06 4.71 -2.83
CA GLY A 43 -0.78 5.11 -1.63
C GLY A 43 -0.73 4.02 -0.57
N MET A 44 -0.33 4.39 0.65
CA MET A 44 -0.30 3.53 1.83
C MET A 44 -1.40 3.92 2.80
N GLU A 45 -2.16 2.93 3.24
CA GLU A 45 -3.18 3.03 4.27
C GLU A 45 -3.22 1.71 5.05
N ASP A 46 -3.48 1.74 6.37
CA ASP A 46 -3.54 0.51 7.17
C ASP A 46 -4.85 -0.26 6.95
N VAL A 47 -5.06 -0.67 5.72
CA VAL A 47 -6.17 -1.50 5.24
C VAL A 47 -5.61 -2.85 4.79
N ASN A 48 -6.32 -3.97 5.02
CA ASN A 48 -5.84 -5.32 4.70
C ASN A 48 -4.45 -5.64 5.29
N HIS A 49 -4.15 -5.12 6.49
CA HIS A 49 -2.86 -5.26 7.18
C HIS A 49 -1.66 -4.71 6.39
N GLU A 50 -1.84 -3.61 5.70
CA GLU A 50 -0.77 -3.00 4.93
C GLU A 50 0.41 -2.57 5.81
N ILE A 51 0.12 -2.10 7.02
CA ILE A 51 1.10 -1.53 7.95
C ILE A 51 1.23 -2.39 9.20
N TYR A 52 0.18 -2.50 10.00
CA TYR A 52 0.18 -3.37 11.18
C TYR A 52 0.05 -4.83 10.75
N GLY A 53 1.11 -5.60 10.97
CA GLY A 53 1.27 -6.96 10.45
C GLY A 53 1.86 -7.04 9.04
N GLY A 54 2.09 -5.89 8.39
CA GLY A 54 2.69 -5.73 7.06
C GLY A 54 4.03 -5.03 7.10
N LEU A 55 4.05 -3.72 6.78
CA LEU A 55 5.28 -2.93 6.66
C LEU A 55 6.05 -2.78 7.99
N ASP A 56 5.36 -2.77 9.12
CA ASP A 56 5.99 -2.84 10.44
C ASP A 56 6.75 -4.16 10.59
N ALA A 57 8.01 -4.09 11.05
CA ALA A 57 8.87 -5.25 11.23
C ALA A 57 8.42 -6.19 12.38
N GLN A 58 7.46 -5.77 13.21
CA GLN A 58 6.87 -6.57 14.28
C GLN A 58 6.34 -7.91 13.76
N ARG A 59 6.84 -9.03 14.30
CA ARG A 59 6.42 -10.38 13.92
C ARG A 59 5.26 -10.91 14.77
N LEU A 60 5.05 -10.34 15.95
CA LEU A 60 3.91 -10.69 16.80
C LEU A 60 2.69 -9.89 16.34
N TYR A 61 1.52 -10.47 16.52
CA TYR A 61 0.25 -9.78 16.32
C TYR A 61 -0.56 -9.86 17.63
N ASP A 62 -1.24 -8.76 18.02
CA ASP A 62 -1.84 -8.60 19.37
C ASP A 62 -0.75 -8.56 20.48
N GLU A 63 0.30 -7.79 20.25
CA GLU A 63 1.46 -7.67 21.14
C GLU A 63 1.11 -7.14 22.54
N SER A 64 0.03 -6.35 22.66
CA SER A 64 -0.43 -5.76 23.93
C SER A 64 -1.67 -6.44 24.48
N PHE A 65 -2.07 -7.59 23.94
CA PHE A 65 -3.25 -8.37 24.40
C PHE A 65 -4.58 -7.61 24.30
N GLU A 66 -4.67 -6.58 23.48
CA GLU A 66 -5.84 -5.71 23.33
C GLU A 66 -6.88 -6.26 22.37
N GLU A 67 -6.51 -7.18 21.46
CA GLU A 67 -7.37 -7.65 20.41
C GLU A 67 -8.61 -8.37 20.98
N THR A 68 -9.77 -7.99 20.49
CA THR A 68 -11.06 -8.54 20.93
C THR A 68 -11.66 -9.48 19.90
N LEU A 69 -11.22 -9.39 18.64
CA LEU A 69 -11.67 -10.28 17.58
C LEU A 69 -10.80 -11.53 17.51
N PRO A 70 -11.39 -12.70 17.22
CA PRO A 70 -10.59 -13.87 16.89
C PRO A 70 -9.82 -13.59 15.61
N PRO A 71 -8.67 -14.29 15.36
CA PRO A 71 -8.00 -14.22 14.08
C PRO A 71 -9.02 -14.42 12.96
N GLN A 72 -9.00 -13.55 11.98
CA GLN A 72 -9.79 -13.77 10.75
C GLN A 72 -9.08 -14.86 9.95
N ALA A 73 -9.20 -16.06 10.45
CA ALA A 73 -8.27 -17.09 10.18
C ALA A 73 -8.38 -17.64 8.78
N TYR A 74 -7.34 -17.53 8.04
CA TYR A 74 -7.00 -18.56 7.10
C TYR A 74 -5.55 -19.01 7.33
N PRO A 75 -5.28 -20.29 7.63
CA PRO A 75 -6.23 -21.31 8.10
C PRO A 75 -6.73 -21.00 9.52
N ARG A 76 -7.97 -21.41 9.81
CA ARG A 76 -8.59 -21.17 11.13
C ARG A 76 -7.69 -21.70 12.24
N LEU A 77 -7.25 -20.81 13.13
CA LEU A 77 -6.63 -21.24 14.38
C LEU A 77 -7.62 -22.03 15.23
N PRO A 78 -7.14 -22.95 16.09
CA PRO A 78 -7.99 -23.54 17.12
C PRO A 78 -8.72 -22.42 17.86
N LYS A 79 -10.00 -22.61 18.14
CA LYS A 79 -10.79 -21.67 18.93
C LYS A 79 -10.13 -21.54 20.30
N GLY A 80 -9.38 -20.47 20.53
CA GLY A 80 -8.91 -20.11 21.87
C GLY A 80 -10.09 -19.86 22.81
N ASN A 81 -9.83 -19.68 24.09
CA ASN A 81 -10.83 -19.49 25.16
C ASN A 81 -11.64 -18.18 25.02
N GLY A 82 -11.75 -17.64 23.83
CA GLY A 82 -12.51 -16.46 23.54
C GLY A 82 -11.91 -15.18 24.13
N GLY A 83 -10.59 -15.16 24.40
CA GLY A 83 -9.88 -14.02 24.96
C GLY A 83 -10.19 -13.71 26.41
N LYS A 84 -10.77 -14.68 27.15
CA LYS A 84 -11.05 -14.52 28.58
C LYS A 84 -9.82 -14.74 29.45
N VAL A 85 -9.00 -15.72 29.09
CA VAL A 85 -7.82 -16.14 29.87
C VAL A 85 -6.51 -15.83 29.15
N CYS A 86 -6.53 -15.75 27.84
CA CYS A 86 -5.39 -15.42 26.99
C CYS A 86 -5.77 -14.33 25.98
N GLY A 87 -4.82 -13.57 25.48
CA GLY A 87 -5.00 -12.66 24.34
C GLY A 87 -5.60 -13.41 23.13
N ARG A 88 -6.37 -12.73 22.29
CA ARG A 88 -7.12 -13.38 21.19
C ARG A 88 -6.23 -14.02 20.13
N GLN A 89 -5.05 -13.47 19.92
CA GLN A 89 -4.06 -13.96 18.95
C GLN A 89 -3.01 -14.87 19.61
N TRP A 90 -3.16 -15.13 20.93
CA TRP A 90 -2.28 -15.96 21.70
C TRP A 90 -2.96 -17.28 22.08
N THR A 91 -2.17 -18.33 22.19
CA THR A 91 -2.63 -19.65 22.63
C THR A 91 -1.97 -20.01 23.95
N GLU A 92 -2.73 -20.65 24.82
CA GLU A 92 -2.26 -21.11 26.13
C GLU A 92 -1.27 -22.27 25.98
N ILE A 93 -0.24 -22.25 26.84
CA ILE A 93 0.69 -23.34 27.05
C ILE A 93 0.78 -23.56 28.56
N SER A 94 0.26 -24.67 29.07
CA SER A 94 0.33 -24.98 30.50
C SER A 94 0.57 -26.45 30.77
N THR A 95 1.15 -26.69 31.95
CA THR A 95 1.19 -28.00 32.60
C THR A 95 0.77 -27.84 34.06
N ASP A 96 0.16 -28.87 34.63
CA ASP A 96 -0.08 -29.01 36.07
C ASP A 96 -0.73 -27.81 36.79
N GLY A 97 -1.79 -27.27 36.20
CA GLY A 97 -2.65 -26.28 36.86
C GLY A 97 -2.15 -24.83 36.77
N GLY A 98 -1.32 -24.49 35.80
CA GLY A 98 -0.96 -23.11 35.52
C GLY A 98 -2.19 -22.24 35.24
N ILE A 99 -2.21 -21.01 35.77
CA ILE A 99 -3.31 -20.05 35.66
C ILE A 99 -2.89 -18.91 34.71
N PHE A 100 -3.83 -18.53 33.86
CA PHE A 100 -3.73 -17.40 32.92
C PHE A 100 -4.86 -16.44 33.17
N LEU A 101 -4.61 -15.16 33.01
CA LEU A 101 -5.65 -14.16 33.07
C LEU A 101 -5.24 -13.01 32.13
N ARG A 102 -6.15 -12.62 31.23
CA ARG A 102 -6.06 -11.32 30.59
C ARG A 102 -6.59 -10.28 31.57
N ASP A 103 -5.68 -9.57 32.20
CA ASP A 103 -5.97 -8.64 33.29
C ASP A 103 -6.30 -7.25 32.74
N GLU A 104 -7.44 -6.68 33.16
CA GLU A 104 -7.89 -5.34 32.76
C GLU A 104 -7.62 -4.29 33.86
N LYS A 105 -6.99 -4.69 34.97
CA LYS A 105 -6.65 -3.79 36.09
C LYS A 105 -5.16 -3.52 36.21
N VAL A 106 -4.33 -4.44 35.74
CA VAL A 106 -2.88 -4.36 35.78
C VAL A 106 -2.36 -4.44 34.36
N PHE A 107 -1.95 -3.33 33.77
CA PHE A 107 -1.40 -3.24 32.41
C PHE A 107 -0.33 -2.14 32.33
N CYS A 108 0.57 -2.24 31.37
CA CYS A 108 1.61 -1.25 31.05
C CYS A 108 1.09 -0.24 30.05
N LEU A 109 0.61 -0.73 28.91
CA LEU A 109 0.05 0.06 27.81
C LEU A 109 -1.40 -0.37 27.54
N GLY A 110 -2.16 0.48 26.87
CA GLY A 110 -3.53 0.15 26.52
C GLY A 110 -4.45 -0.02 27.73
N ARG A 111 -5.13 -1.17 27.80
CA ARG A 111 -6.16 -1.50 28.80
C ARG A 111 -6.03 -2.91 29.39
N ARG A 112 -5.05 -3.69 28.92
CA ARG A 112 -4.92 -5.12 29.25
C ARG A 112 -3.48 -5.56 29.29
N ALA A 113 -3.22 -6.61 30.07
CA ALA A 113 -1.97 -7.35 30.06
C ALA A 113 -2.23 -8.84 30.26
N GLN A 114 -1.28 -9.70 29.94
CA GLN A 114 -1.37 -11.13 30.17
C GLN A 114 -0.70 -11.51 31.50
N MET A 115 -1.49 -11.99 32.45
CA MET A 115 -1.00 -12.55 33.70
C MET A 115 -0.74 -14.06 33.54
N LEU A 116 0.40 -14.52 34.10
CA LEU A 116 0.84 -15.90 34.15
C LEU A 116 1.15 -16.28 35.62
N MET A 117 0.61 -17.38 36.08
CA MET A 117 0.87 -17.93 37.41
C MET A 117 1.08 -19.44 37.29
N PRO A 118 2.34 -19.91 37.23
CA PRO A 118 2.65 -21.33 36.94
C PRO A 118 2.29 -22.33 38.05
N GLY A 119 2.13 -21.89 39.30
CA GLY A 119 1.94 -22.82 40.40
C GLY A 119 3.13 -23.77 40.55
N THR A 120 2.87 -25.07 40.59
CA THR A 120 3.88 -26.14 40.60
C THR A 120 4.31 -26.58 39.21
N GLY A 121 3.56 -26.21 38.17
CA GLY A 121 3.83 -26.53 36.76
C GLY A 121 4.37 -25.34 35.94
N THR A 122 3.81 -25.15 34.77
CA THR A 122 4.14 -24.05 33.87
C THR A 122 2.89 -23.28 33.46
N ALA A 123 3.04 -21.98 33.23
CA ALA A 123 2.06 -21.11 32.57
C ALA A 123 2.74 -20.30 31.48
N GLY A 124 2.27 -20.36 30.25
CA GLY A 124 2.86 -19.67 29.13
C GLY A 124 1.86 -19.37 28.04
N VAL A 125 2.26 -18.53 27.11
CA VAL A 125 1.49 -18.12 25.94
C VAL A 125 2.34 -18.21 24.67
N ALA A 126 1.70 -18.59 23.57
CA ALA A 126 2.34 -18.67 22.27
C ALA A 126 1.64 -17.78 21.24
N ASN A 127 2.43 -17.10 20.45
CA ASN A 127 1.98 -16.26 19.32
C ASN A 127 2.48 -16.83 17.99
N ARG A 128 1.65 -16.78 16.98
CA ARG A 128 1.98 -17.23 15.62
C ARG A 128 1.86 -16.11 14.59
N GLY A 129 1.99 -14.85 15.02
CA GLY A 129 1.92 -13.68 14.14
C GLY A 129 0.53 -13.46 13.55
N LEU A 130 0.47 -12.62 12.55
CA LEU A 130 -0.76 -12.26 11.83
C LEU A 130 -1.48 -13.53 11.33
N ASN A 131 -2.78 -13.60 11.59
CA ASN A 131 -3.66 -14.71 11.19
C ASN A 131 -3.17 -16.10 11.63
N GLY A 132 -2.19 -16.19 12.53
CA GLY A 132 -1.59 -17.44 12.93
C GLY A 132 -0.85 -18.17 11.81
N TRP A 133 -0.42 -17.46 10.78
CA TRP A 133 0.31 -18.03 9.66
C TRP A 133 1.69 -18.54 10.03
N GLY A 134 2.21 -18.10 11.15
CA GLY A 134 3.52 -18.45 11.67
C GLY A 134 4.50 -17.28 11.57
N ILE A 135 5.55 -17.41 12.35
CA ILE A 135 6.67 -16.46 12.40
C ILE A 135 7.83 -17.10 11.65
N PRO A 136 8.26 -16.57 10.49
CA PRO A 136 9.39 -17.12 9.78
C PRO A 136 10.67 -16.92 10.58
N CYS A 137 11.48 -17.95 10.68
CA CYS A 137 12.83 -17.89 11.23
C CYS A 137 13.82 -18.57 10.29
N ARG A 138 15.08 -18.17 10.34
CA ARG A 138 16.16 -18.71 9.51
C ARG A 138 17.31 -19.17 10.39
N GLU A 139 17.84 -20.36 10.11
CA GLU A 139 18.98 -20.91 10.80
C GLU A 139 20.12 -19.89 10.89
N GLY A 140 20.68 -19.71 12.09
CA GLY A 140 21.78 -18.79 12.37
C GLY A 140 21.44 -17.30 12.31
N ARG A 141 20.23 -16.91 11.88
CA ARG A 141 19.82 -15.50 11.82
C ARG A 141 19.18 -15.09 13.13
N LYS A 142 19.79 -14.12 13.80
CA LYS A 142 19.32 -13.61 15.07
C LYS A 142 17.96 -12.89 14.91
N MET A 143 17.08 -13.12 15.87
CA MET A 143 15.88 -12.32 16.13
C MET A 143 16.04 -11.59 17.45
N THR A 144 15.62 -10.32 17.50
CA THR A 144 15.66 -9.50 18.71
C THR A 144 14.24 -9.26 19.21
N GLY A 145 14.07 -9.25 20.52
CA GLY A 145 12.78 -9.01 21.09
C GLY A 145 12.83 -8.39 22.48
N TRP A 146 11.66 -7.94 22.92
CA TRP A 146 11.45 -7.40 24.25
C TRP A 146 9.97 -7.47 24.61
N PHE A 147 9.68 -7.37 25.90
CA PHE A 147 8.34 -7.12 26.45
C PHE A 147 8.48 -6.40 27.79
N TYR A 148 7.40 -5.80 28.23
CA TYR A 148 7.31 -5.29 29.60
C TYR A 148 6.82 -6.39 30.52
N ALA A 149 7.47 -6.50 31.68
CA ALA A 149 7.11 -7.45 32.73
C ALA A 149 6.93 -6.77 34.08
N ARG A 150 5.99 -7.27 34.90
CA ARG A 150 5.73 -6.84 36.26
C ARG A 150 5.50 -8.07 37.14
N GLY A 151 6.02 -8.07 38.38
CA GLY A 151 5.94 -9.22 39.27
C GLY A 151 7.16 -10.13 39.18
N ARG A 152 7.05 -11.34 39.74
CA ARG A 152 8.18 -12.27 39.79
C ARG A 152 7.72 -13.73 39.69
N VAL A 153 8.49 -14.50 38.93
CA VAL A 153 8.41 -15.97 38.87
C VAL A 153 9.80 -16.57 39.10
N GLY A 154 9.87 -17.85 39.44
CA GLY A 154 11.15 -18.50 39.67
C GLY A 154 11.98 -18.65 38.40
N ARG A 155 11.32 -18.84 37.24
CA ARG A 155 11.98 -18.90 35.92
C ARG A 155 11.04 -18.39 34.84
N LEU A 156 11.62 -17.63 33.89
CA LEU A 156 10.92 -17.13 32.69
C LEU A 156 11.76 -17.45 31.46
N ASP A 157 11.18 -18.19 30.53
CA ASP A 157 11.84 -18.56 29.28
C ASP A 157 11.11 -17.96 28.09
N VAL A 158 11.86 -17.57 27.07
CA VAL A 158 11.35 -17.26 25.72
C VAL A 158 11.88 -18.28 24.73
N LYS A 159 11.03 -18.66 23.77
CA LYS A 159 11.38 -19.74 22.82
C LYS A 159 10.86 -19.42 21.42
N LEU A 160 11.60 -19.88 20.41
CA LEU A 160 11.07 -20.13 19.07
C LEU A 160 10.87 -21.63 18.90
N GLN A 161 9.69 -22.04 18.52
CA GLN A 161 9.34 -23.46 18.42
C GLN A 161 8.64 -23.76 17.09
N ARG A 162 8.72 -25.02 16.66
CA ARG A 162 7.81 -25.55 15.65
C ARG A 162 6.36 -25.29 16.08
N HIS A 163 5.48 -25.07 15.12
CA HIS A 163 4.07 -24.71 15.39
C HIS A 163 3.35 -25.63 16.40
N ASP A 164 3.72 -26.90 16.48
CA ASP A 164 3.15 -27.90 17.38
C ASP A 164 3.87 -28.01 18.75
N GLY A 165 4.97 -27.26 18.93
CA GLY A 165 5.77 -27.24 20.15
C GLY A 165 6.68 -28.44 20.39
N ARG A 166 6.75 -29.40 19.46
CA ARG A 166 7.57 -30.62 19.62
C ARG A 166 9.06 -30.40 19.40
N TYR A 167 9.44 -29.27 18.84
CA TYR A 167 10.83 -28.90 18.62
C TYR A 167 11.05 -27.44 18.97
N THR A 168 12.13 -27.13 19.67
CA THR A 168 12.54 -25.78 20.03
C THR A 168 13.77 -25.39 19.20
N TYR A 169 13.62 -24.38 18.37
CA TYR A 169 14.67 -23.86 17.48
C TYR A 169 15.63 -22.91 18.19
N ALA A 170 15.14 -22.18 19.18
CA ALA A 170 15.92 -21.33 20.06
C ALA A 170 15.23 -21.14 21.39
N GLU A 171 15.99 -21.05 22.47
CA GLU A 171 15.48 -20.81 23.82
C GLU A 171 16.43 -19.91 24.59
N LYS A 172 15.86 -19.02 25.43
CA LYS A 172 16.61 -18.22 26.38
C LYS A 172 15.87 -18.10 27.70
N THR A 173 16.54 -18.45 28.79
CA THR A 173 16.10 -18.11 30.13
C THR A 173 16.45 -16.65 30.41
N LEU A 174 15.46 -15.88 30.84
CA LEU A 174 15.61 -14.46 31.12
C LEU A 174 15.97 -14.22 32.57
N GLU A 175 16.98 -13.36 32.77
CA GLU A 175 17.24 -12.82 34.10
C GLU A 175 16.13 -11.81 34.41
N MET A 176 15.31 -12.13 35.41
CA MET A 176 14.26 -11.23 35.84
C MET A 176 14.86 -10.14 36.72
N PRO A 177 14.79 -8.86 36.30
CA PRO A 177 15.07 -7.79 37.24
C PRO A 177 14.07 -7.89 38.39
N ASP A 178 14.51 -7.63 39.60
CA ASP A 178 13.59 -7.53 40.74
C ASP A 178 12.67 -6.33 40.51
N ALA A 179 11.55 -6.60 39.85
CA ALA A 179 10.65 -5.55 39.37
C ALA A 179 9.66 -5.13 40.46
N GLY A 180 9.46 -5.97 41.50
CA GLY A 180 8.42 -5.73 42.48
C GLY A 180 7.09 -5.42 41.79
N ASP A 181 6.49 -4.29 42.15
CA ASP A 181 5.27 -3.79 41.53
C ASP A 181 5.50 -2.79 40.38
N GLN A 182 6.70 -2.73 39.82
CA GLN A 182 7.06 -1.83 38.72
C GLN A 182 7.12 -2.57 37.39
N TRP A 183 6.68 -1.96 36.31
CA TRP A 183 6.90 -2.47 34.96
C TRP A 183 8.37 -2.28 34.54
N ARG A 184 8.97 -3.33 34.02
CA ARG A 184 10.35 -3.32 33.52
C ARG A 184 10.40 -3.89 32.11
N LYS A 185 11.17 -3.23 31.24
CA LYS A 185 11.45 -3.76 29.90
C LYS A 185 12.48 -4.88 30.00
N VAL A 186 12.13 -6.05 29.51
CA VAL A 186 12.99 -7.24 29.43
C VAL A 186 13.34 -7.46 27.97
N THR A 187 14.63 -7.53 27.65
CA THR A 187 15.13 -7.71 26.27
C THR A 187 15.76 -9.08 26.09
N PHE A 188 15.70 -9.61 24.88
CA PHE A 188 16.30 -10.91 24.56
C PHE A 188 16.68 -11.00 23.09
N ASP A 189 17.61 -11.93 22.80
CA ASP A 189 17.93 -12.38 21.45
C ASP A 189 17.70 -13.88 21.35
N LEU A 190 17.21 -14.34 20.18
CA LEU A 190 17.04 -15.74 19.83
C LEU A 190 17.74 -16.03 18.51
N VAL A 191 18.55 -17.10 18.48
CA VAL A 191 19.24 -17.54 17.25
C VAL A 191 18.74 -18.95 16.96
N PRO A 192 17.83 -19.15 15.99
CA PRO A 192 17.29 -20.45 15.66
C PRO A 192 18.36 -21.36 15.01
N ASP A 193 18.31 -22.63 15.35
CA ASP A 193 19.15 -23.69 14.77
C ASP A 193 18.57 -24.31 13.49
N THR A 194 17.41 -23.86 13.08
CA THR A 194 16.64 -24.41 11.95
C THR A 194 15.86 -23.31 11.24
N THR A 195 15.71 -23.42 9.92
CA THR A 195 14.83 -22.57 9.13
C THR A 195 13.41 -23.12 9.12
N ASP A 196 12.44 -22.30 9.54
CA ASP A 196 11.01 -22.62 9.48
C ASP A 196 10.22 -21.35 9.06
N ALA A 197 9.29 -21.51 8.11
CA ALA A 197 8.42 -20.41 7.67
C ALA A 197 7.24 -20.15 8.61
N SER A 198 6.97 -21.06 9.56
CA SER A 198 5.73 -21.07 10.35
C SER A 198 5.92 -21.35 11.85
N ALA A 199 7.05 -20.94 12.40
CA ALA A 199 7.33 -21.08 13.83
C ALA A 199 6.32 -20.35 14.72
N ARG A 200 6.35 -20.64 16.03
CA ARG A 200 5.65 -19.89 17.07
C ARG A 200 6.65 -19.28 18.05
N PHE A 201 6.34 -18.10 18.53
CA PHE A 201 7.04 -17.48 19.66
C PHE A 201 6.33 -17.84 20.96
N VAL A 202 7.07 -18.16 22.00
CA VAL A 202 6.55 -18.61 23.29
C VAL A 202 7.18 -17.82 24.42
N ILE A 203 6.36 -17.43 25.39
CA ILE A 203 6.79 -16.93 26.70
C ILE A 203 6.22 -17.90 27.74
N VAL A 204 7.07 -18.49 28.57
CA VAL A 204 6.65 -19.47 29.58
C VAL A 204 7.31 -19.21 30.93
N ALA A 205 6.46 -19.15 31.99
CA ALA A 205 6.83 -19.01 33.37
C ALA A 205 6.80 -20.36 34.08
N SER A 206 7.70 -20.61 35.04
CA SER A 206 7.76 -21.80 35.89
C SER A 206 8.31 -21.49 37.28
N ASN A 207 8.32 -22.48 38.15
CA ASN A 207 8.85 -22.41 39.50
C ASN A 207 8.14 -21.39 40.41
N GLY A 208 6.81 -21.34 40.35
CA GLY A 208 5.96 -20.52 41.23
C GLY A 208 6.01 -19.02 40.92
N GLY A 209 5.29 -18.25 41.75
CA GLY A 209 5.20 -16.81 41.59
C GLY A 209 4.08 -16.36 40.63
N LYS A 210 4.10 -15.09 40.28
CA LYS A 210 3.11 -14.44 39.38
C LYS A 210 3.77 -13.31 38.60
N ILE A 211 3.49 -13.25 37.30
CA ILE A 211 4.05 -12.23 36.41
C ILE A 211 2.95 -11.73 35.46
N TRP A 212 2.97 -10.45 35.14
CA TRP A 212 2.24 -9.82 34.04
C TRP A 212 3.20 -9.49 32.93
N ILE A 213 2.76 -9.69 31.68
CA ILE A 213 3.48 -9.41 30.44
C ILE A 213 2.62 -8.48 29.60
N ASP A 214 3.23 -7.48 29.00
CA ASP A 214 2.56 -6.52 28.13
C ASP A 214 3.51 -5.97 27.07
N ASP A 215 2.96 -5.47 25.95
CA ASP A 215 3.67 -4.81 24.86
C ASP A 215 4.91 -5.60 24.40
N ALA A 216 4.66 -6.80 23.89
CA ALA A 216 5.72 -7.70 23.42
C ALA A 216 6.14 -7.36 21.99
N TYR A 217 7.43 -7.46 21.71
CA TYR A 217 8.02 -7.21 20.39
C TYR A 217 8.94 -8.35 20.00
N LEU A 218 8.91 -8.73 18.72
CA LEU A 218 9.86 -9.66 18.11
C LEU A 218 10.07 -9.26 16.65
N ALA A 219 11.32 -9.12 16.23
CA ALA A 219 11.69 -8.86 14.83
C ALA A 219 13.00 -9.54 14.46
N ASP A 220 13.21 -9.73 13.16
CA ASP A 220 14.53 -10.10 12.65
C ASP A 220 15.56 -9.02 12.98
N GLU A 221 16.80 -9.42 13.26
CA GLU A 221 17.89 -8.45 13.40
C GLU A 221 18.02 -7.63 12.10
N PRO A 222 17.99 -6.29 12.20
CA PRO A 222 18.02 -5.44 11.01
C PRO A 222 19.35 -5.54 10.27
N THR A 223 19.30 -5.65 8.94
CA THR A 223 20.49 -5.70 8.07
C THR A 223 20.82 -4.36 7.42
N ASN A 224 19.85 -3.45 7.35
CA ASN A 224 20.00 -2.15 6.70
C ASN A 224 19.31 -1.02 7.49
N ALA A 225 19.32 0.19 6.93
CA ALA A 225 18.72 1.36 7.58
C ALA A 225 17.19 1.24 7.74
N PHE A 226 16.51 0.59 6.82
CA PHE A 226 15.06 0.41 6.88
C PHE A 226 14.66 -0.54 8.01
N GLY A 227 15.38 -1.66 8.17
CA GLY A 227 15.15 -2.56 9.29
C GLY A 227 15.42 -1.88 10.64
N ARG A 228 16.49 -1.06 10.74
CA ARG A 228 16.79 -0.30 11.97
C ARG A 228 15.73 0.72 12.35
N MET A 229 14.94 1.22 11.41
CA MET A 229 13.81 2.11 11.70
C MET A 229 12.49 1.37 11.94
N GLY A 230 12.47 0.03 11.85
CA GLY A 230 11.31 -0.79 12.12
C GLY A 230 10.49 -1.20 10.90
N CYS A 231 11.07 -1.13 9.69
CA CYS A 231 10.40 -1.64 8.47
C CYS A 231 10.78 -3.08 8.18
N ARG A 232 9.84 -3.84 7.62
CA ARG A 232 10.16 -5.11 6.93
C ARG A 232 11.00 -4.83 5.68
N GLU A 233 12.24 -5.26 5.70
CA GLU A 233 13.22 -4.98 4.65
C GLU A 233 12.84 -5.57 3.29
N ASP A 234 12.19 -6.73 3.27
CA ASP A 234 11.72 -7.40 2.05
C ASP A 234 10.58 -6.62 1.35
N LEU A 235 9.69 -5.98 2.13
CA LEU A 235 8.63 -5.14 1.59
C LEU A 235 9.18 -3.83 1.03
N VAL A 236 10.15 -3.21 1.72
CA VAL A 236 10.83 -2.02 1.18
C VAL A 236 11.59 -2.35 -0.10
N ALA A 237 12.25 -3.51 -0.18
CA ALA A 237 12.90 -3.97 -1.40
C ALA A 237 11.90 -4.15 -2.57
N ALA A 238 10.67 -4.59 -2.28
CA ALA A 238 9.61 -4.68 -3.29
C ALA A 238 9.15 -3.29 -3.78
N PHE A 239 9.06 -2.27 -2.91
CA PHE A 239 8.82 -0.89 -3.34
C PHE A 239 9.93 -0.37 -4.26
N GLN A 240 11.19 -0.65 -3.94
CA GLN A 240 12.32 -0.28 -4.80
C GLN A 240 12.25 -0.99 -6.16
N LYS A 241 11.91 -2.28 -6.18
CA LYS A 241 11.71 -3.06 -7.41
C LYS A 241 10.57 -2.50 -8.26
N GLN A 242 9.51 -1.99 -7.65
CA GLN A 242 8.37 -1.38 -8.35
C GLN A 242 8.75 -0.05 -9.03
N GLY A 243 9.90 0.55 -8.70
CA GLY A 243 10.38 1.77 -9.32
C GLY A 243 9.55 3.01 -8.98
N LEU A 244 9.07 3.09 -7.76
CA LEU A 244 8.27 4.22 -7.27
C LEU A 244 9.06 5.52 -7.32
N THR A 245 8.36 6.62 -7.57
CA THR A 245 8.92 7.98 -7.65
C THR A 245 8.21 8.96 -6.72
N PHE A 246 7.18 8.51 -6.03
CA PHE A 246 6.41 9.28 -5.06
C PHE A 246 5.74 8.32 -4.05
N LEU A 247 5.65 8.73 -2.79
CA LEU A 247 4.95 7.97 -1.75
C LEU A 247 3.84 8.82 -1.12
N ARG A 248 2.68 8.22 -0.87
CA ARG A 248 1.60 8.84 -0.12
C ARG A 248 1.22 7.98 1.08
N TRP A 249 1.03 8.62 2.23
CA TRP A 249 0.49 8.06 3.45
C TRP A 249 -0.81 8.74 3.81
N GLY A 250 -1.88 7.99 4.05
CA GLY A 250 -3.17 8.57 4.41
C GLY A 250 -4.30 7.58 4.20
N GLY A 251 -5.48 8.09 3.88
CA GLY A 251 -6.69 7.30 3.70
C GLY A 251 -7.68 7.52 4.84
N SER A 252 -8.74 6.72 4.87
CA SER A 252 -9.83 6.88 5.85
C SER A 252 -9.40 6.69 7.30
N MET A 253 -8.29 6.02 7.56
CA MET A 253 -7.70 5.89 8.90
C MET A 253 -7.43 7.25 9.56
N VAL A 254 -7.12 8.28 8.76
CA VAL A 254 -6.82 9.64 9.25
C VAL A 254 -8.03 10.29 9.92
N ASN A 255 -9.24 9.87 9.58
CA ASN A 255 -10.47 10.40 10.15
C ASN A 255 -10.81 9.84 11.55
N ALA A 256 -10.03 8.85 12.04
CA ALA A 256 -10.20 8.33 13.39
C ALA A 256 -9.68 9.36 14.43
N PRO A 257 -10.42 9.60 15.53
CA PRO A 257 -9.97 10.53 16.58
C PRO A 257 -8.60 10.18 17.17
N GLU A 258 -8.24 8.91 17.15
CA GLU A 258 -6.97 8.38 17.62
C GLU A 258 -5.80 8.76 16.70
N TYR A 259 -6.08 9.13 15.45
CA TYR A 259 -5.09 9.56 14.47
C TYR A 259 -4.65 11.03 14.64
N LEU A 260 -5.07 11.69 15.71
CA LEU A 260 -4.57 13.02 16.06
C LEU A 260 -3.06 12.97 16.32
N LEU A 261 -2.33 14.00 15.89
CA LEU A 261 -0.87 14.09 16.01
C LEU A 261 -0.34 13.87 17.43
N LYS A 262 -1.10 14.29 18.44
CA LYS A 262 -0.75 14.04 19.86
C LYS A 262 -0.61 12.56 20.20
N ASN A 263 -1.30 11.67 19.45
CA ASN A 263 -1.28 10.22 19.65
C ASN A 263 -0.20 9.53 18.82
N MET A 264 0.45 10.23 17.87
CA MET A 264 1.47 9.68 16.96
C MET A 264 2.90 9.81 17.49
N LYS A 265 3.08 10.03 18.78
CA LYS A 265 4.41 10.11 19.41
C LYS A 265 4.99 8.71 19.63
N ARG A 266 6.31 8.59 19.83
CA ARG A 266 7.01 7.29 20.00
C ARG A 266 6.50 6.44 21.15
N ASP A 267 5.92 7.04 22.19
CA ASP A 267 5.29 6.32 23.32
C ASP A 267 3.82 6.00 23.03
N ARG A 268 3.55 5.60 21.83
CA ARG A 268 2.23 5.31 21.31
C ARG A 268 1.63 4.08 21.98
N ARG A 269 0.31 4.09 22.11
CA ARG A 269 -0.45 2.99 22.70
C ARG A 269 -1.28 2.32 21.62
N PRO A 270 -1.64 1.04 21.79
CA PRO A 270 -2.67 0.43 20.97
C PRO A 270 -3.94 1.28 20.98
N TYR A 271 -4.59 1.42 19.82
CA TYR A 271 -5.78 2.24 19.67
C TYR A 271 -6.84 1.53 18.82
N GLU A 272 -8.09 1.99 18.92
CA GLU A 272 -9.17 1.54 18.06
C GLU A 272 -9.03 2.25 16.70
N GLY A 273 -8.57 1.50 15.69
CA GLY A 273 -8.33 2.02 14.35
C GLY A 273 -9.61 2.07 13.51
N PHE A 274 -9.52 2.75 12.37
CA PHE A 274 -10.64 2.84 11.43
C PHE A 274 -10.95 1.48 10.78
N TRP A 275 -9.92 0.77 10.32
CA TRP A 275 -10.08 -0.51 9.60
C TRP A 275 -10.08 -1.73 10.53
N PHE A 276 -9.37 -1.66 11.64
CA PHE A 276 -9.26 -2.72 12.64
C PHE A 276 -9.69 -2.20 13.99
N LYS A 277 -10.28 -3.09 14.82
CA LYS A 277 -10.66 -2.72 16.19
C LYS A 277 -9.47 -2.35 17.03
N THR A 278 -8.35 -3.04 16.83
CA THR A 278 -7.11 -2.73 17.51
C THR A 278 -6.03 -2.58 16.47
N SER A 279 -5.33 -1.45 16.48
CA SER A 279 -4.19 -1.17 15.64
C SER A 279 -2.98 -0.84 16.50
N SER A 280 -1.81 -1.16 16.01
CA SER A 280 -0.54 -0.78 16.61
C SER A 280 -0.07 0.56 16.04
N THR A 281 0.69 1.27 16.83
CA THR A 281 1.27 2.55 16.49
C THR A 281 2.77 2.46 16.19
N GLY A 282 3.27 1.27 15.90
CA GLY A 282 4.70 1.01 15.62
C GLY A 282 5.22 1.80 14.44
N PHE A 283 4.40 1.96 13.38
CA PHE A 283 4.77 2.70 12.17
C PHE A 283 3.70 3.75 11.83
N MET A 284 4.08 5.02 11.86
CA MET A 284 3.19 6.17 11.64
C MET A 284 3.86 7.22 10.75
N VAL A 285 3.34 8.46 10.74
CA VAL A 285 3.83 9.56 9.90
C VAL A 285 5.33 9.80 10.02
N HIS A 286 5.90 9.72 11.23
CA HIS A 286 7.32 9.96 11.44
C HIS A 286 8.18 8.90 10.74
N GLU A 287 7.86 7.62 10.94
CA GLU A 287 8.52 6.50 10.29
C GLU A 287 8.32 6.55 8.78
N PHE A 288 7.14 6.92 8.31
CA PHE A 288 6.85 7.08 6.89
C PHE A 288 7.74 8.15 6.23
N VAL A 289 7.84 9.35 6.82
CA VAL A 289 8.68 10.43 6.27
C VAL A 289 10.16 10.05 6.30
N GLU A 290 10.61 9.39 7.37
CA GLU A 290 11.99 8.89 7.46
C GLU A 290 12.26 7.81 6.41
N MET A 291 11.33 6.88 6.18
CA MET A 291 11.42 5.88 5.11
C MET A 291 11.49 6.53 3.72
N ALA A 292 10.60 7.48 3.43
CA ALA A 292 10.60 8.20 2.16
C ALA A 292 11.94 8.95 1.95
N ASN A 293 12.48 9.55 3.00
CA ASN A 293 13.79 10.22 2.95
C ASN A 293 14.94 9.23 2.69
N LEU A 294 14.94 8.06 3.33
CA LEU A 294 15.93 7.00 3.05
C LEU A 294 15.82 6.47 1.61
N MET A 295 14.61 6.40 1.06
CA MET A 295 14.38 6.04 -0.34
C MET A 295 14.71 7.19 -1.32
N LYS A 296 14.96 8.40 -0.82
CA LYS A 296 15.17 9.63 -1.60
C LYS A 296 13.98 9.96 -2.50
N LEU A 297 12.78 9.75 -2.00
CA LEU A 297 11.53 9.99 -2.71
C LEU A 297 10.78 11.19 -2.13
N PRO A 298 10.17 12.03 -2.98
CA PRO A 298 9.16 12.99 -2.54
C PRO A 298 7.98 12.24 -1.94
N CYS A 299 7.28 12.87 -1.00
CA CYS A 299 6.14 12.25 -0.35
C CYS A 299 5.01 13.22 -0.03
N ALA A 300 3.82 12.64 0.14
CA ALA A 300 2.68 13.30 0.76
C ALA A 300 2.18 12.46 1.94
N PHE A 301 1.66 13.11 2.96
CA PHE A 301 0.96 12.42 4.03
C PHE A 301 -0.20 13.26 4.55
N SER A 302 -1.22 12.57 5.07
CA SER A 302 -2.40 13.21 5.63
C SER A 302 -2.28 13.37 7.14
N ILE A 303 -2.78 14.49 7.65
CA ILE A 303 -3.02 14.70 9.07
C ILE A 303 -4.53 14.89 9.31
N HIS A 304 -4.99 14.68 10.52
CA HIS A 304 -6.41 14.87 10.85
C HIS A 304 -6.82 16.34 10.63
N ALA A 305 -7.94 16.59 9.94
CA ALA A 305 -8.37 17.94 9.57
C ALA A 305 -8.68 18.85 10.79
N TYR A 306 -8.90 18.25 11.94
CA TYR A 306 -9.25 18.95 13.19
C TYR A 306 -8.15 18.83 14.26
N ASP A 307 -6.90 18.62 13.83
CA ASP A 307 -5.74 18.65 14.73
C ASP A 307 -5.56 20.01 15.41
N THR A 308 -4.82 20.03 16.51
CA THR A 308 -4.49 21.29 17.19
C THR A 308 -3.39 22.05 16.45
N THR A 309 -3.39 23.36 16.62
CA THR A 309 -2.35 24.22 16.02
C THR A 309 -0.97 23.88 16.59
N GLU A 310 -0.90 23.61 17.90
CA GLU A 310 0.33 23.30 18.63
C GLU A 310 1.00 22.02 18.10
N GLU A 311 0.23 20.95 17.90
CA GLU A 311 0.77 19.69 17.39
C GLU A 311 1.16 19.82 15.90
N ALA A 312 0.38 20.54 15.10
CA ALA A 312 0.72 20.81 13.70
C ALA A 312 2.02 21.64 13.57
N VAL A 313 2.21 22.64 14.42
CA VAL A 313 3.45 23.45 14.51
C VAL A 313 4.63 22.58 14.94
N ALA A 314 4.46 21.70 15.92
CA ALA A 314 5.51 20.78 16.36
C ALA A 314 5.93 19.84 15.22
N LEU A 315 4.96 19.30 14.48
CA LEU A 315 5.23 18.49 13.27
C LEU A 315 5.98 19.29 12.20
N ALA A 316 5.52 20.52 11.89
CA ALA A 316 6.18 21.38 10.92
C ALA A 316 7.64 21.71 11.30
N ALA A 317 7.90 21.92 12.60
CA ALA A 317 9.26 22.13 13.11
C ALA A 317 10.12 20.86 12.96
N TRP A 318 9.56 19.69 13.24
CA TRP A 318 10.25 18.42 13.07
C TRP A 318 10.59 18.16 11.60
N LEU A 319 9.70 18.52 10.66
CA LEU A 319 9.89 18.34 9.21
C LEU A 319 11.01 19.22 8.60
N LYS A 320 11.46 20.28 9.28
CA LYS A 320 12.56 21.15 8.79
C LYS A 320 13.87 20.42 8.52
N ARG A 321 14.09 19.29 9.16
CA ARG A 321 15.31 18.49 9.02
C ARG A 321 15.42 17.73 7.69
N PHE A 322 14.34 17.70 6.89
CA PHE A 322 14.29 17.03 5.60
C PHE A 322 14.33 18.03 4.46
N ASP A 323 15.14 17.75 3.43
CA ASP A 323 15.24 18.58 2.22
C ASP A 323 14.38 18.07 1.06
N GLN A 324 13.82 16.86 1.19
CA GLN A 324 12.92 16.30 0.18
C GLN A 324 11.62 17.10 0.06
N PHE A 325 10.95 16.99 -1.10
CA PHE A 325 9.60 17.53 -1.26
C PHE A 325 8.62 16.81 -0.33
N ILE A 326 7.92 17.57 0.49
CA ILE A 326 6.91 17.07 1.43
C ILE A 326 5.61 17.84 1.22
N CYS A 327 4.53 17.13 0.90
CA CYS A 327 3.18 17.65 0.83
C CYS A 327 2.37 17.18 2.04
N VAL A 328 1.78 18.11 2.79
CA VAL A 328 0.89 17.80 3.90
C VAL A 328 -0.55 17.93 3.43
N GLN A 329 -1.27 16.82 3.40
CA GLN A 329 -2.70 16.78 3.11
C GLN A 329 -3.48 17.01 4.41
N ILE A 330 -4.43 17.91 4.39
CA ILE A 330 -5.26 18.22 5.57
C ILE A 330 -6.55 17.42 5.49
N GLY A 331 -6.63 16.30 6.23
CA GLY A 331 -7.76 15.37 6.20
C GLY A 331 -7.65 14.28 5.13
N ASN A 332 -8.73 13.54 4.95
CA ASN A 332 -8.94 12.58 3.88
C ASN A 332 -10.42 12.48 3.53
N GLU A 333 -10.79 12.54 2.25
CA GLU A 333 -12.18 12.44 1.76
C GLU A 333 -13.16 13.36 2.51
N GLU A 334 -12.72 14.55 2.87
CA GLU A 334 -13.51 15.50 3.66
C GLU A 334 -14.79 15.91 2.91
N CYS A 335 -15.87 16.08 3.66
CA CYS A 335 -17.20 16.41 3.15
C CYS A 335 -17.75 15.37 2.14
N SER A 336 -17.32 14.12 2.23
CA SER A 336 -17.78 13.04 1.34
C SER A 336 -19.13 12.45 1.75
N GLY A 337 -19.39 12.40 3.06
CA GLY A 337 -20.49 11.64 3.66
C GLY A 337 -20.18 10.14 3.82
N TYR A 338 -18.97 9.68 3.45
CA TYR A 338 -18.57 8.27 3.58
C TYR A 338 -18.32 7.87 5.03
N THR A 339 -17.80 8.76 5.83
CA THR A 339 -17.60 8.54 7.27
C THR A 339 -18.26 9.64 8.08
N PRO A 340 -18.69 9.38 9.33
CA PRO A 340 -19.19 10.43 10.22
C PRO A 340 -18.16 11.55 10.45
N ALA A 341 -16.88 11.22 10.55
CA ALA A 341 -15.80 12.17 10.79
C ALA A 341 -15.54 13.07 9.58
N ALA A 342 -15.61 12.53 8.36
CA ALA A 342 -15.46 13.30 7.12
C ALA A 342 -16.61 14.31 6.90
N GLY A 343 -17.75 14.12 7.54
CA GLY A 343 -18.91 14.98 7.44
C GLY A 343 -19.66 14.87 6.11
N LYS A 344 -20.90 15.38 6.09
CA LYS A 344 -21.76 15.38 4.89
C LYS A 344 -21.34 16.46 3.88
N PRO A 345 -21.63 16.29 2.59
CA PRO A 345 -21.39 17.31 1.57
C PRO A 345 -22.41 18.48 1.71
N THR A 346 -22.09 19.43 2.57
CA THR A 346 -22.87 20.64 2.81
C THR A 346 -21.97 21.87 2.77
N LEU A 347 -22.54 23.05 2.44
CA LEU A 347 -21.80 24.33 2.47
C LEU A 347 -21.22 24.62 3.85
N GLU A 348 -21.96 24.31 4.91
CA GLU A 348 -21.51 24.49 6.30
C GLU A 348 -20.25 23.67 6.57
N ASN A 349 -20.26 22.39 6.26
CA ASN A 349 -19.12 21.50 6.47
C ASN A 349 -17.90 21.92 5.64
N ILE A 350 -18.11 22.32 4.37
CA ILE A 350 -17.01 22.81 3.52
C ILE A 350 -16.38 24.07 4.10
N ARG A 351 -17.16 25.02 4.60
CA ARG A 351 -16.66 26.23 5.23
C ARG A 351 -15.91 25.93 6.52
N ARG A 352 -16.48 25.08 7.37
CA ARG A 352 -15.83 24.63 8.61
C ARG A 352 -14.51 23.94 8.35
N TYR A 353 -14.47 23.04 7.36
CA TYR A 353 -13.23 22.40 6.91
C TYR A 353 -12.23 23.45 6.42
N GLY A 354 -12.64 24.38 5.54
CA GLY A 354 -11.79 25.45 5.04
C GLY A 354 -11.20 26.34 6.13
N GLU A 355 -11.97 26.67 7.17
CA GLU A 355 -11.47 27.41 8.34
C GLU A 355 -10.35 26.67 9.07
N ASN A 356 -10.55 25.38 9.34
CA ASN A 356 -9.53 24.56 9.99
C ASN A 356 -8.28 24.38 9.10
N LEU A 357 -8.47 24.13 7.80
CA LEU A 357 -7.37 24.02 6.85
C LEU A 357 -6.53 25.30 6.87
N ARG A 358 -7.15 26.48 6.73
CA ARG A 358 -6.44 27.77 6.73
C ARG A 358 -5.68 27.99 8.03
N ARG A 359 -6.28 27.65 9.17
CA ARG A 359 -5.65 27.74 10.50
C ARG A 359 -4.38 26.87 10.55
N LEU A 360 -4.48 25.60 10.18
CA LEU A 360 -3.36 24.65 10.22
C LEU A 360 -2.26 25.03 9.21
N VAL A 361 -2.63 25.30 7.97
CA VAL A 361 -1.68 25.66 6.91
C VAL A 361 -0.92 26.94 7.25
N THR A 362 -1.61 27.97 7.71
CA THR A 362 -0.97 29.25 8.10
C THR A 362 0.04 29.03 9.22
N ALA A 363 -0.32 28.28 10.26
CA ALA A 363 0.56 28.01 11.40
C ALA A 363 1.77 27.15 11.00
N MET A 364 1.56 26.08 10.23
CA MET A 364 2.65 25.21 9.77
C MET A 364 3.60 25.92 8.80
N ARG A 365 3.07 26.71 7.87
CA ARG A 365 3.86 27.46 6.88
C ARG A 365 4.69 28.58 7.54
N ALA A 366 4.19 29.19 8.59
CA ALA A 366 4.95 30.19 9.38
C ALA A 366 6.20 29.54 10.02
N VAL A 367 6.13 28.29 10.39
CA VAL A 367 7.27 27.54 10.96
C VAL A 367 8.15 26.96 9.87
N ASN A 368 7.57 26.30 8.87
CA ASN A 368 8.31 25.67 7.77
C ASN A 368 7.75 26.09 6.41
N PRO A 369 8.29 27.17 5.81
CA PRO A 369 7.81 27.69 4.54
C PRO A 369 8.08 26.81 3.31
N LYS A 370 8.89 25.74 3.47
CA LYS A 370 9.13 24.75 2.38
C LYS A 370 7.96 23.77 2.21
N LEU A 371 7.07 23.66 3.21
CA LEU A 371 5.96 22.72 3.14
C LEU A 371 4.95 23.13 2.06
N VAL A 372 4.52 22.13 1.33
CA VAL A 372 3.46 22.20 0.34
C VAL A 372 2.21 21.55 0.92
N PHE A 373 1.04 22.04 0.55
CA PHE A 373 -0.21 21.56 1.14
C PHE A 373 -1.21 21.09 0.08
N ALA A 374 -2.01 20.10 0.47
CA ALA A 374 -3.15 19.63 -0.32
C ALA A 374 -4.43 19.69 0.49
N ASN A 375 -5.54 20.08 -0.15
CA ASN A 375 -6.85 19.90 0.43
C ASN A 375 -7.40 18.51 0.11
N ALA A 376 -8.28 18.02 0.98
CA ALA A 376 -8.85 16.69 0.93
C ALA A 376 -10.37 16.69 0.73
N ILE A 377 -10.96 17.80 0.28
CA ILE A 377 -12.39 17.80 -0.06
C ILE A 377 -12.62 16.78 -1.15
N MET A 378 -13.45 15.78 -0.89
CA MET A 378 -13.76 14.73 -1.84
C MET A 378 -14.38 15.30 -3.11
N TRP A 379 -13.72 15.11 -4.26
CA TRP A 379 -14.21 15.58 -5.55
C TRP A 379 -15.52 14.90 -5.93
N GLN A 380 -16.56 15.67 -6.15
CA GLN A 380 -17.90 15.17 -6.48
C GLN A 380 -18.54 16.02 -7.59
N LYS A 381 -18.42 15.58 -8.84
CA LYS A 381 -18.98 16.28 -10.02
C LYS A 381 -20.48 16.59 -9.89
N LYS A 382 -21.24 15.75 -9.18
CA LYS A 382 -22.69 15.98 -8.92
C LYS A 382 -22.98 17.15 -7.96
N HIS A 383 -21.97 17.67 -7.26
CA HIS A 383 -22.07 18.74 -6.27
C HIS A 383 -21.14 19.92 -6.62
N MET A 384 -21.17 20.38 -7.90
CA MET A 384 -20.26 21.42 -8.38
C MET A 384 -20.27 22.71 -7.56
N ASN A 385 -21.45 23.15 -7.08
CA ASN A 385 -21.56 24.31 -6.22
C ASN A 385 -20.76 24.16 -4.90
N LEU A 386 -20.68 22.94 -4.36
CA LEU A 386 -19.87 22.63 -3.18
C LEU A 386 -18.38 22.59 -3.53
N MET A 387 -18.04 22.07 -4.70
CA MET A 387 -16.64 22.05 -5.19
C MET A 387 -16.12 23.48 -5.43
N GLU A 388 -16.95 24.34 -6.02
CA GLU A 388 -16.61 25.76 -6.17
C GLU A 388 -16.42 26.48 -4.83
N GLU A 389 -17.28 26.22 -3.84
CA GLU A 389 -17.10 26.76 -2.49
C GLU A 389 -15.81 26.21 -1.85
N GLY A 390 -15.54 24.89 -1.98
CA GLY A 390 -14.32 24.27 -1.51
C GLY A 390 -13.06 24.93 -2.10
N PHE A 391 -13.09 25.23 -3.39
CA PHE A 391 -12.02 25.97 -4.06
C PHE A 391 -11.84 27.37 -3.44
N ARG A 392 -12.92 28.15 -3.28
CA ARG A 392 -12.84 29.49 -2.67
C ARG A 392 -12.29 29.48 -1.24
N GLN A 393 -12.55 28.39 -0.49
CA GLN A 393 -12.06 28.24 0.87
C GLN A 393 -10.58 27.86 0.96
N THR A 394 -10.01 27.23 -0.09
CA THR A 394 -8.67 26.62 -0.05
C THR A 394 -7.66 27.23 -1.03
N ASP A 395 -8.11 27.99 -2.03
CA ASP A 395 -7.24 28.69 -2.99
C ASP A 395 -6.32 29.70 -2.28
N GLY A 396 -5.04 29.71 -2.66
CA GLY A 396 -3.99 30.49 -2.02
C GLY A 396 -3.43 29.89 -0.71
N TYR A 397 -4.06 28.84 -0.18
CA TYR A 397 -3.57 28.11 1.00
C TYR A 397 -2.98 26.77 0.63
N THR A 398 -3.53 26.06 -0.36
CA THR A 398 -3.04 24.77 -0.82
C THR A 398 -2.58 24.83 -2.27
N GLU A 399 -1.53 24.08 -2.58
CA GLU A 399 -0.97 23.94 -3.93
C GLU A 399 -1.65 22.81 -4.71
N PHE A 400 -2.30 21.87 -4.00
CA PHE A 400 -2.94 20.73 -4.63
C PHE A 400 -4.35 20.46 -4.10
N TRP A 401 -5.18 19.90 -4.99
CA TRP A 401 -6.43 19.26 -4.65
C TRP A 401 -6.30 17.76 -4.93
N ASP A 402 -6.62 16.94 -3.94
CA ASP A 402 -6.60 15.49 -4.09
C ASP A 402 -7.85 15.01 -4.83
N LEU A 403 -7.64 14.37 -5.97
CA LEU A 403 -8.68 13.78 -6.81
C LEU A 403 -8.62 12.26 -6.68
N HIS A 404 -9.58 11.64 -5.98
CA HIS A 404 -9.70 10.18 -5.95
C HIS A 404 -10.33 9.67 -7.24
N VAL A 405 -9.78 8.58 -7.80
CA VAL A 405 -10.26 7.94 -9.03
C VAL A 405 -10.40 6.43 -8.83
N ILE A 406 -11.17 5.78 -9.70
CA ILE A 406 -11.38 4.32 -9.64
C ILE A 406 -10.78 3.65 -10.86
N ALA A 407 -9.90 2.68 -10.63
CA ALA A 407 -9.24 1.85 -11.63
C ALA A 407 -9.96 0.50 -11.78
N SER A 408 -11.08 0.48 -12.49
CA SER A 408 -11.89 -0.73 -12.68
C SER A 408 -11.75 -1.36 -14.07
N GLU A 409 -11.61 -0.53 -15.11
CA GLU A 409 -11.54 -0.94 -16.51
C GLU A 409 -10.62 0.00 -17.31
N VAL A 410 -10.29 -0.35 -18.54
CA VAL A 410 -9.49 0.51 -19.43
C VAL A 410 -10.16 1.87 -19.68
N SER A 411 -11.49 1.96 -19.60
CA SER A 411 -12.22 3.24 -19.66
C SER A 411 -11.86 4.20 -18.52
N SER A 412 -11.31 3.72 -17.41
CA SER A 412 -10.92 4.54 -16.26
C SER A 412 -9.94 5.65 -16.62
N GLY A 413 -9.09 5.45 -17.63
CA GLY A 413 -8.21 6.51 -18.15
C GLY A 413 -9.00 7.69 -18.74
N ARG A 414 -10.05 7.41 -19.52
CA ARG A 414 -10.94 8.46 -20.06
C ARG A 414 -11.67 9.21 -18.95
N GLU A 415 -12.23 8.48 -17.98
CA GLU A 415 -12.94 9.04 -16.84
C GLU A 415 -12.03 9.92 -15.97
N THR A 416 -10.79 9.48 -15.78
CA THR A 416 -9.75 10.27 -15.07
C THR A 416 -9.40 11.54 -15.83
N ARG A 417 -9.22 11.46 -17.15
CA ARG A 417 -8.99 12.63 -18.01
C ARG A 417 -10.12 13.66 -17.91
N GLU A 418 -11.37 13.19 -17.97
CA GLU A 418 -12.55 14.05 -17.82
C GLU A 418 -12.60 14.69 -16.43
N THR A 419 -12.26 13.95 -15.38
CA THR A 419 -12.19 14.47 -14.01
C THR A 419 -11.15 15.57 -13.88
N ILE A 420 -9.93 15.35 -14.36
CA ILE A 420 -8.83 16.34 -14.31
C ILE A 420 -9.21 17.59 -15.12
N ASN A 421 -9.79 17.43 -16.32
CA ASN A 421 -10.16 18.57 -17.15
C ASN A 421 -11.34 19.35 -16.53
N THR A 422 -12.37 18.68 -16.02
CA THR A 422 -13.50 19.35 -15.33
C THR A 422 -13.00 20.14 -14.12
N PHE A 423 -12.07 19.57 -13.35
CA PHE A 423 -11.45 20.27 -12.23
C PHE A 423 -10.64 21.49 -12.70
N ARG A 424 -9.77 21.32 -13.69
CA ARG A 424 -8.97 22.42 -14.29
C ARG A 424 -9.85 23.56 -14.78
N ASP A 425 -10.90 23.25 -15.53
CA ASP A 425 -11.83 24.23 -16.09
C ASP A 425 -12.56 25.01 -14.98
N MET A 426 -12.99 24.31 -13.90
CA MET A 426 -13.63 24.95 -12.77
C MET A 426 -12.72 25.96 -12.08
N ILE A 427 -11.49 25.55 -11.71
CA ILE A 427 -10.59 26.43 -10.97
C ILE A 427 -10.10 27.61 -11.82
N THR A 428 -9.82 27.38 -13.12
CA THR A 428 -9.41 28.43 -14.05
C THR A 428 -10.53 29.46 -14.27
N ARG A 429 -11.78 29.00 -14.35
CA ARG A 429 -12.94 29.90 -14.47
C ARG A 429 -13.15 30.75 -13.21
N LEU A 430 -12.91 30.18 -12.02
CA LEU A 430 -13.11 30.88 -10.74
C LEU A 430 -11.95 31.82 -10.41
N ASN A 431 -10.74 31.44 -10.71
CA ASN A 431 -9.53 32.25 -10.53
C ASN A 431 -8.47 31.87 -11.61
N PRO A 432 -8.37 32.65 -12.72
CA PRO A 432 -7.37 32.38 -13.76
C PRO A 432 -5.91 32.41 -13.28
N GLU A 433 -5.64 33.11 -12.17
CA GLU A 433 -4.28 33.25 -11.60
C GLU A 433 -3.96 32.20 -10.53
N THR A 434 -4.86 31.23 -10.30
CA THR A 434 -4.65 30.20 -9.28
C THR A 434 -3.40 29.39 -9.57
N LYS A 435 -2.68 29.03 -8.50
CA LYS A 435 -1.53 28.11 -8.54
C LYS A 435 -1.92 26.69 -8.16
N MET A 436 -3.20 26.47 -7.85
CA MET A 436 -3.70 25.14 -7.46
C MET A 436 -3.62 24.17 -8.64
N ARG A 437 -3.21 22.95 -8.38
CA ARG A 437 -3.08 21.85 -9.32
C ARG A 437 -3.73 20.60 -8.74
N ALA A 438 -3.76 19.52 -9.50
CA ALA A 438 -4.30 18.24 -9.07
C ALA A 438 -3.21 17.32 -8.50
N ALA A 439 -3.61 16.44 -7.58
CA ALA A 439 -2.91 15.22 -7.23
C ALA A 439 -3.94 14.08 -7.23
N ILE A 440 -3.53 12.86 -7.55
CA ILE A 440 -4.31 11.64 -7.34
C ILE A 440 -3.58 10.86 -6.24
N PHE A 441 -3.97 11.07 -4.98
CA PHE A 441 -3.37 10.38 -3.84
C PHE A 441 -4.01 9.03 -3.56
N GLU A 442 -5.22 8.80 -4.14
CA GLU A 442 -5.85 7.48 -4.16
C GLU A 442 -6.41 7.15 -5.55
N GLU A 443 -5.79 6.17 -6.19
CA GLU A 443 -6.35 5.45 -7.31
C GLU A 443 -6.86 4.11 -6.78
N ASN A 444 -8.15 4.08 -6.46
CA ASN A 444 -8.80 2.94 -5.83
C ASN A 444 -9.28 1.88 -6.84
N SER A 445 -9.46 0.65 -6.35
CA SER A 445 -10.04 -0.47 -7.10
C SER A 445 -10.70 -1.45 -6.13
N PHE A 446 -11.29 -2.53 -6.69
CA PHE A 446 -11.83 -3.66 -5.89
C PHE A 446 -11.22 -4.99 -6.33
N ILE A 447 -10.16 -4.93 -7.13
CA ILE A 447 -9.49 -6.08 -7.75
C ILE A 447 -7.99 -5.83 -7.86
N HIS A 448 -7.22 -6.92 -7.90
CA HIS A 448 -5.75 -6.88 -8.04
C HIS A 448 -5.24 -7.62 -9.30
N SER A 449 -6.15 -7.96 -10.24
CA SER A 449 -5.85 -8.76 -11.44
C SER A 449 -5.29 -7.94 -12.61
N MET A 450 -5.09 -8.61 -13.76
CA MET A 450 -4.67 -7.97 -15.02
C MET A 450 -5.62 -6.85 -15.46
N ARG A 451 -6.92 -6.95 -15.16
CA ARG A 451 -7.92 -5.91 -15.42
C ARG A 451 -7.51 -4.58 -14.77
N ARG A 452 -7.10 -4.61 -13.49
CA ARG A 452 -6.60 -3.44 -12.79
C ARG A 452 -5.30 -2.92 -13.40
N ALA A 453 -4.39 -3.80 -13.84
CA ALA A 453 -3.15 -3.38 -14.49
C ALA A 453 -3.40 -2.54 -15.74
N LEU A 454 -4.36 -2.96 -16.57
CA LEU A 454 -4.75 -2.22 -17.77
C LEU A 454 -5.50 -0.92 -17.44
N ALA A 455 -6.35 -0.93 -16.42
CA ALA A 455 -7.01 0.28 -15.93
C ALA A 455 -5.98 1.30 -15.44
N HIS A 456 -5.03 0.88 -14.61
CA HIS A 456 -3.94 1.73 -14.13
C HIS A 456 -3.07 2.28 -15.28
N ALA A 457 -2.69 1.44 -16.25
CA ALA A 457 -1.91 1.88 -17.41
C ALA A 457 -2.66 2.96 -18.22
N SER A 458 -4.00 2.85 -18.35
CA SER A 458 -4.84 3.87 -19.00
C SER A 458 -4.97 5.17 -18.18
N ILE A 459 -4.99 5.08 -16.86
CA ILE A 459 -4.94 6.24 -15.96
C ILE A 459 -3.60 6.96 -16.10
N LEU A 460 -2.48 6.22 -16.18
CA LEU A 460 -1.17 6.81 -16.42
C LEU A 460 -1.08 7.51 -17.79
N GLU A 461 -1.85 7.08 -18.80
CA GLU A 461 -1.98 7.80 -20.06
C GLU A 461 -2.62 9.18 -19.83
N ALA A 462 -3.79 9.23 -19.16
CA ALA A 462 -4.45 10.48 -18.79
C ALA A 462 -3.57 11.38 -17.91
N ALA A 463 -2.80 10.78 -17.00
CA ALA A 463 -1.87 11.48 -16.13
C ALA A 463 -0.71 12.12 -16.91
N ARG A 464 -0.15 11.44 -17.92
CA ARG A 464 0.87 12.02 -18.82
C ARG A 464 0.31 13.21 -19.61
N GLU A 465 -0.94 13.12 -20.07
CA GLU A 465 -1.61 14.23 -20.77
C GLU A 465 -1.86 15.44 -19.88
N ALA A 466 -2.12 15.23 -18.60
CA ALA A 466 -2.25 16.31 -17.63
C ALA A 466 -0.94 17.09 -17.43
N GLY A 467 0.20 16.45 -17.69
CA GLY A 467 1.53 17.05 -17.57
C GLY A 467 1.80 17.61 -16.17
N PRO A 468 2.48 18.77 -16.05
CA PRO A 468 2.81 19.37 -14.76
C PRO A 468 1.60 19.81 -13.94
N PHE A 469 0.37 19.78 -14.50
CA PHE A 469 -0.84 20.07 -13.76
C PHE A 469 -1.18 18.94 -12.75
N LEU A 470 -0.72 17.72 -13.00
CA LEU A 470 -0.89 16.61 -12.08
C LEU A 470 0.45 16.27 -11.38
N LEU A 471 0.47 16.29 -10.05
CA LEU A 471 1.66 15.97 -9.25
C LEU A 471 2.05 14.50 -9.38
N THR A 472 1.10 13.60 -9.14
CA THR A 472 1.31 12.15 -9.06
C THR A 472 0.00 11.39 -9.24
N SER A 473 0.09 10.09 -9.56
CA SER A 473 -1.00 9.10 -9.40
C SER A 473 -0.51 8.00 -8.47
N CYS A 474 -1.26 7.77 -7.38
CA CYS A 474 -0.92 6.82 -6.34
C CYS A 474 -1.96 5.70 -6.28
N PRO A 475 -1.75 4.58 -6.98
CA PRO A 475 -2.58 3.40 -6.77
C PRO A 475 -2.58 3.00 -5.29
N ALA A 476 -3.75 2.77 -4.73
CA ALA A 476 -3.96 2.22 -3.40
C ALA A 476 -4.42 0.76 -3.54
N ASN A 477 -4.06 -0.17 -2.67
CA ASN A 477 -3.08 -0.03 -1.60
C ASN A 477 -1.69 -0.43 -2.09
N ALA A 478 -0.66 0.11 -1.48
CA ALA A 478 0.72 -0.27 -1.81
C ALA A 478 0.97 -1.76 -1.49
N LEU A 479 0.50 -2.22 -0.34
CA LEU A 479 0.67 -3.59 0.16
C LEU A 479 -0.67 -4.25 0.47
N GLN A 480 -0.68 -5.59 0.53
CA GLN A 480 -1.82 -6.37 1.03
C GLN A 480 -1.35 -7.74 1.52
N ALA A 481 -1.79 -8.13 2.71
CA ALA A 481 -1.61 -9.50 3.18
C ALA A 481 -2.41 -10.46 2.29
N TYR A 482 -1.79 -11.57 1.88
CA TYR A 482 -2.42 -12.53 0.98
C TYR A 482 -3.72 -13.10 1.57
N ARG A 483 -4.80 -13.12 0.78
CA ARG A 483 -6.14 -13.55 1.19
C ARG A 483 -6.77 -12.70 2.30
N GLN A 484 -6.25 -11.52 2.56
CA GLN A 484 -6.84 -10.57 3.48
C GLN A 484 -7.68 -9.57 2.67
N ASN A 485 -8.98 -9.61 2.85
CA ASN A 485 -9.92 -8.70 2.21
C ASN A 485 -11.15 -8.50 3.12
N ASP A 486 -10.91 -7.99 4.33
CA ASP A 486 -11.92 -7.86 5.37
C ASP A 486 -12.93 -6.75 5.09
N ASN A 487 -12.52 -5.78 4.30
CA ASN A 487 -13.22 -4.52 4.07
C ASN A 487 -13.63 -4.29 2.61
N GLY A 488 -13.38 -5.27 1.71
CA GLY A 488 -13.77 -5.21 0.31
C GLY A 488 -12.79 -4.48 -0.62
N TRP A 489 -11.69 -3.90 -0.10
CA TRP A 489 -10.65 -3.22 -0.89
C TRP A 489 -9.55 -4.19 -1.31
N ASP A 490 -9.88 -5.14 -2.19
CA ASP A 490 -8.96 -6.17 -2.70
C ASP A 490 -8.07 -5.62 -3.83
N GLN A 491 -7.16 -4.69 -3.49
CA GLN A 491 -6.51 -3.83 -4.46
C GLN A 491 -4.99 -3.70 -4.30
N GLY A 492 -4.34 -4.54 -3.50
CA GLY A 492 -2.89 -4.46 -3.27
C GLY A 492 -2.06 -4.58 -4.54
N GLN A 493 -1.01 -3.78 -4.64
CA GLN A 493 -0.03 -3.85 -5.74
C GLN A 493 1.08 -4.84 -5.45
N ILE A 494 1.46 -4.96 -4.19
CA ILE A 494 2.42 -5.91 -3.66
C ILE A 494 1.70 -6.76 -2.63
N PHE A 495 1.72 -8.07 -2.83
CA PHE A 495 1.17 -9.02 -1.89
C PHE A 495 2.29 -9.67 -1.09
N TYR A 496 1.96 -10.08 0.14
CA TYR A 496 2.92 -10.74 1.02
C TYR A 496 2.26 -11.81 1.89
N THR A 497 3.09 -12.77 2.29
CA THR A 497 2.92 -13.65 3.44
C THR A 497 4.02 -13.31 4.47
N PRO A 498 4.06 -13.93 5.65
CA PRO A 498 5.16 -13.70 6.58
C PRO A 498 6.56 -13.94 5.98
N ASP A 499 6.70 -14.85 5.00
CA ASP A 499 7.96 -15.32 4.42
C ASP A 499 8.17 -14.99 2.94
N ARG A 500 7.16 -14.46 2.22
CA ARG A 500 7.21 -14.20 0.77
C ARG A 500 6.62 -12.85 0.42
N VAL A 501 7.15 -12.24 -0.66
CA VAL A 501 6.67 -10.96 -1.21
C VAL A 501 6.67 -11.05 -2.74
N TRP A 502 5.60 -10.57 -3.39
CA TRP A 502 5.52 -10.55 -4.86
C TRP A 502 4.65 -9.39 -5.36
N LEU A 503 4.91 -8.94 -6.59
CA LEU A 503 4.11 -7.91 -7.24
C LEU A 503 2.87 -8.52 -7.90
N GLN A 504 1.75 -7.82 -7.81
CA GLN A 504 0.57 -8.07 -8.63
C GLN A 504 0.69 -7.38 -10.00
N PRO A 505 -0.17 -7.72 -10.98
CA PRO A 505 -0.10 -7.14 -12.31
C PRO A 505 -0.08 -5.60 -12.33
N CYS A 506 -0.82 -4.92 -11.44
CA CYS A 506 -0.80 -3.46 -11.31
C CYS A 506 0.59 -2.95 -10.89
N GLY A 507 1.23 -3.61 -9.92
CA GLY A 507 2.60 -3.27 -9.50
C GLY A 507 3.62 -3.43 -10.64
N TRP A 508 3.47 -4.45 -11.48
CA TRP A 508 4.30 -4.62 -12.66
C TRP A 508 4.02 -3.59 -13.76
N ALA A 509 2.75 -3.19 -13.99
CA ALA A 509 2.41 -2.11 -14.93
C ALA A 509 3.05 -0.79 -14.50
N GLN A 510 3.00 -0.47 -13.20
CA GLN A 510 3.68 0.68 -12.61
C GLN A 510 5.20 0.62 -12.83
N GLN A 511 5.82 -0.54 -12.58
CA GLN A 511 7.26 -0.76 -12.76
C GLN A 511 7.68 -0.50 -14.22
N MET A 512 6.93 -1.06 -15.18
CA MET A 512 7.21 -0.83 -16.60
C MET A 512 7.06 0.66 -16.97
N ALA A 513 5.98 1.31 -16.53
CA ALA A 513 5.74 2.72 -16.83
C ALA A 513 6.86 3.62 -16.27
N SER A 514 7.33 3.35 -15.05
CA SER A 514 8.41 4.11 -14.42
C SER A 514 9.78 3.85 -15.06
N ALA A 515 10.10 2.58 -15.37
CA ALA A 515 11.38 2.19 -15.96
C ALA A 515 11.59 2.78 -17.36
N TYR A 516 10.50 2.92 -18.11
CA TYR A 516 10.53 3.43 -19.48
C TYR A 516 10.04 4.88 -19.60
N HIS A 517 10.08 5.64 -18.52
CA HIS A 517 9.74 7.06 -18.52
C HIS A 517 10.56 7.85 -19.53
N ARG A 518 9.90 8.79 -20.23
CA ARG A 518 10.52 9.87 -21.03
C ARG A 518 9.87 11.19 -20.64
N ASP A 519 10.64 12.26 -20.73
CA ASP A 519 10.26 13.57 -20.20
C ASP A 519 9.13 14.27 -20.96
N LEU A 520 8.94 13.94 -22.24
CA LEU A 520 8.04 14.68 -23.12
C LEU A 520 6.93 13.78 -23.66
N LEU A 521 5.69 14.20 -23.50
CA LEU A 521 4.55 13.63 -24.22
C LEU A 521 4.50 14.22 -25.62
N VAL A 522 4.42 13.39 -26.63
CA VAL A 522 4.24 13.80 -28.03
C VAL A 522 2.85 13.40 -28.54
N ALA A 523 2.44 14.00 -29.65
CA ALA A 523 1.18 13.63 -30.26
C ALA A 523 1.25 12.21 -30.80
N GLY A 524 0.22 11.42 -30.54
CA GLY A 524 0.09 10.03 -30.99
C GLY A 524 -1.35 9.56 -30.95
N GLY A 525 -1.64 8.47 -31.64
CA GLY A 525 -2.97 7.89 -31.70
C GLY A 525 -2.96 6.54 -32.38
N THR A 526 -4.13 5.92 -32.40
CA THR A 526 -4.37 4.61 -33.04
C THR A 526 -5.67 4.66 -33.83
N ASP A 527 -5.73 3.86 -34.91
CA ASP A 527 -6.95 3.67 -35.69
C ASP A 527 -7.93 2.63 -35.12
N ASP A 528 -7.51 1.90 -34.07
CA ASP A 528 -8.38 0.97 -33.35
C ASP A 528 -8.85 1.60 -32.01
N PRO A 529 -10.14 1.93 -31.87
CA PRO A 529 -10.66 2.60 -30.66
C PRO A 529 -10.60 1.73 -29.39
N ALA A 530 -10.38 0.42 -29.51
CA ALA A 530 -10.21 -0.47 -28.38
C ALA A 530 -8.78 -0.49 -27.84
N VAL A 531 -7.80 -0.01 -28.62
CA VAL A 531 -6.39 0.06 -28.22
C VAL A 531 -6.09 1.48 -27.77
N THR A 532 -5.44 1.65 -26.64
CA THR A 532 -4.98 2.96 -26.18
C THR A 532 -3.46 3.10 -26.37
N VAL A 533 -2.99 4.32 -26.61
CA VAL A 533 -1.57 4.60 -26.78
C VAL A 533 -1.17 5.96 -26.21
N SER A 534 -0.05 5.97 -25.51
CA SER A 534 0.64 7.18 -25.08
C SER A 534 2.07 7.15 -25.64
N ALA A 535 2.42 8.15 -26.43
CA ALA A 535 3.74 8.29 -27.06
C ALA A 535 4.58 9.32 -26.30
N THR A 536 5.76 8.92 -25.87
CA THR A 536 6.68 9.79 -25.11
C THR A 536 8.07 9.77 -25.74
N ARG A 537 8.85 10.85 -25.59
CA ARG A 537 10.22 10.89 -26.08
C ARG A 537 11.20 11.57 -25.12
N ASP A 538 12.47 11.32 -25.33
CA ASP A 538 13.54 12.06 -24.66
C ASP A 538 13.69 13.50 -25.23
N ARG A 539 14.33 14.38 -24.45
CA ARG A 539 14.56 15.79 -24.88
C ARG A 539 15.43 15.88 -26.12
N GLY A 540 16.32 14.91 -26.36
CA GLY A 540 17.21 14.86 -27.51
C GLY A 540 16.56 14.30 -28.77
N ASN A 541 15.29 13.91 -28.74
CA ASN A 541 14.54 13.28 -29.84
C ASN A 541 15.29 12.10 -30.49
N ARG A 542 15.95 11.26 -29.68
CA ARG A 542 16.69 10.05 -30.09
C ARG A 542 15.98 8.76 -29.74
N SER A 543 15.10 8.83 -28.75
CA SER A 543 14.36 7.67 -28.23
C SER A 543 12.90 8.03 -28.03
N VAL A 544 12.01 7.21 -28.59
CA VAL A 544 10.56 7.26 -28.40
C VAL A 544 10.12 6.01 -27.65
N VAL A 545 9.21 6.17 -26.71
CA VAL A 545 8.59 5.07 -25.99
C VAL A 545 7.08 5.13 -26.18
N LEU A 546 6.52 4.02 -26.63
CA LEU A 546 5.09 3.85 -26.81
C LEU A 546 4.58 2.95 -25.69
N HIS A 547 3.59 3.43 -24.97
CA HIS A 547 2.84 2.68 -23.95
C HIS A 547 1.50 2.29 -24.56
N VAL A 548 1.28 1.01 -24.84
CA VAL A 548 0.12 0.53 -25.61
C VAL A 548 -0.66 -0.49 -24.79
N CYS A 549 -1.97 -0.29 -24.64
CA CYS A 549 -2.87 -1.25 -23.99
C CYS A 549 -3.75 -1.95 -25.03
N ASN A 550 -3.74 -3.27 -25.04
CA ASN A 550 -4.70 -4.11 -25.75
C ASN A 550 -5.59 -4.85 -24.74
N PRO A 551 -6.82 -4.39 -24.50
CA PRO A 551 -7.73 -5.02 -23.54
C PRO A 551 -8.49 -6.21 -24.13
N SER A 552 -8.33 -6.53 -25.43
CA SER A 552 -9.08 -7.60 -26.10
C SER A 552 -8.45 -8.98 -25.85
N ALA A 553 -9.26 -10.02 -26.05
CA ALA A 553 -8.83 -11.42 -26.01
C ALA A 553 -7.97 -11.81 -27.23
N ASP A 554 -7.95 -10.97 -28.27
CA ASP A 554 -7.25 -11.25 -29.50
C ASP A 554 -5.89 -10.57 -29.56
N ALA A 555 -4.90 -11.30 -30.09
CA ALA A 555 -3.64 -10.69 -30.49
C ALA A 555 -3.86 -9.83 -31.74
N LYS A 556 -3.39 -8.58 -31.70
CA LYS A 556 -3.60 -7.62 -32.80
C LYS A 556 -2.29 -7.34 -33.53
N PRO A 557 -2.21 -7.57 -34.86
CA PRO A 557 -1.10 -7.07 -35.65
C PRO A 557 -0.97 -5.55 -35.49
N VAL A 558 0.25 -5.02 -35.36
CA VAL A 558 0.48 -3.58 -35.15
C VAL A 558 1.57 -3.05 -36.08
N SER A 559 1.38 -1.83 -36.54
CA SER A 559 2.39 -1.08 -37.30
C SER A 559 2.55 0.31 -36.70
N PHE A 560 3.76 0.90 -36.86
CA PHE A 560 4.07 2.24 -36.35
C PHE A 560 4.38 3.18 -37.52
N LYS A 561 3.79 4.38 -37.49
CA LYS A 561 4.05 5.46 -38.46
C LYS A 561 4.55 6.66 -37.71
N PHE A 562 5.78 7.09 -37.98
CA PHE A 562 6.37 8.30 -37.43
C PHE A 562 6.28 9.43 -38.49
N SER A 563 5.90 10.64 -38.05
CA SER A 563 5.60 11.76 -38.93
C SER A 563 6.83 12.43 -39.52
N ASP A 564 7.99 12.30 -38.88
CA ASP A 564 9.24 12.99 -39.27
C ASP A 564 9.98 12.35 -40.46
N GLY A 565 9.46 11.26 -41.00
CA GLY A 565 10.10 10.53 -42.12
C GLY A 565 11.44 9.88 -41.77
N ALA A 566 11.89 9.95 -40.50
CA ALA A 566 13.12 9.33 -40.04
C ALA A 566 12.99 7.80 -39.93
N SER A 567 14.11 7.12 -40.02
CA SER A 567 14.15 5.67 -39.80
C SER A 567 14.23 5.33 -38.31
N TRP A 568 13.09 5.01 -37.72
CA TRP A 568 12.98 4.54 -36.34
C TRP A 568 13.09 3.04 -36.27
N ARG A 569 13.98 2.53 -35.42
CA ARG A 569 14.18 1.09 -35.21
C ARG A 569 13.67 0.69 -33.83
N VAL A 570 12.78 -0.30 -33.76
CA VAL A 570 12.36 -0.91 -32.49
C VAL A 570 13.56 -1.61 -31.86
N THR A 571 14.03 -1.12 -30.72
CA THR A 571 15.18 -1.65 -29.99
C THR A 571 14.77 -2.57 -28.85
N ARG A 572 13.62 -2.29 -28.22
CA ARG A 572 13.10 -3.10 -27.13
C ARG A 572 11.59 -3.16 -27.10
N VAL A 573 11.04 -4.32 -26.74
CA VAL A 573 9.61 -4.50 -26.51
C VAL A 573 9.41 -5.33 -25.23
N MET A 574 8.77 -4.71 -24.24
CA MET A 574 8.36 -5.38 -23.01
C MET A 574 6.85 -5.53 -23.01
N SER A 575 6.35 -6.72 -22.69
CA SER A 575 4.91 -6.95 -22.62
C SER A 575 4.53 -7.60 -21.29
N LEU A 576 3.56 -7.01 -20.63
CA LEU A 576 2.80 -7.59 -19.51
C LEU A 576 1.49 -8.09 -20.11
N SER A 577 1.31 -9.40 -20.18
CA SER A 577 0.12 -10.02 -20.78
C SER A 577 -0.38 -11.18 -19.92
N ALA A 578 -1.65 -11.52 -20.08
CA ALA A 578 -2.29 -12.55 -19.28
C ALA A 578 -3.27 -13.39 -20.10
N PRO A 579 -3.58 -14.63 -19.69
CA PRO A 579 -4.57 -15.47 -20.35
C PRO A 579 -6.00 -14.98 -20.17
N SER A 580 -6.27 -14.15 -19.17
CA SER A 580 -7.56 -13.52 -18.90
C SER A 580 -7.39 -12.22 -18.13
N LEU A 581 -8.42 -11.37 -18.11
CA LEU A 581 -8.44 -10.15 -17.30
C LEU A 581 -8.42 -10.43 -15.79
N ASP A 582 -8.85 -11.60 -15.35
CA ASP A 582 -8.90 -11.98 -13.93
C ASP A 582 -7.61 -12.67 -13.45
N ALA A 583 -6.63 -12.87 -14.35
CA ALA A 583 -5.35 -13.45 -13.98
C ALA A 583 -4.58 -12.53 -13.01
N HIS A 584 -4.01 -13.15 -11.98
CA HIS A 584 -3.24 -12.50 -10.93
C HIS A 584 -2.11 -13.43 -10.43
N ASN A 585 -1.23 -12.89 -9.61
CA ASN A 585 -0.10 -13.62 -9.04
C ASN A 585 -0.44 -14.19 -7.66
N THR A 586 0.12 -15.36 -7.35
CA THR A 586 -0.08 -16.07 -6.09
C THR A 586 1.26 -16.42 -5.45
N PRO A 587 1.32 -16.80 -4.17
CA PRO A 587 2.59 -17.21 -3.57
C PRO A 587 3.21 -18.45 -4.24
N ASP A 588 2.39 -19.31 -4.87
CA ASP A 588 2.86 -20.51 -5.56
C ASP A 588 3.30 -20.23 -7.02
N ASP A 589 2.81 -19.14 -7.60
CA ASP A 589 3.17 -18.67 -8.94
C ASP A 589 3.26 -17.12 -8.94
N PRO A 590 4.32 -16.57 -8.35
CA PRO A 590 4.45 -15.12 -8.10
C PRO A 590 4.73 -14.30 -9.36
N ASP A 591 5.15 -14.93 -10.44
CA ASP A 591 5.49 -14.31 -11.71
C ASP A 591 4.60 -14.80 -12.88
N ARG A 592 3.42 -15.37 -12.58
CA ARG A 592 2.44 -15.83 -13.58
C ARG A 592 2.09 -14.71 -14.57
N VAL A 593 1.87 -13.52 -14.05
CA VAL A 593 1.63 -12.30 -14.82
C VAL A 593 2.77 -11.33 -14.48
N ALA A 594 3.83 -11.37 -15.28
CA ALA A 594 5.01 -10.55 -15.12
C ALA A 594 5.50 -10.05 -16.49
N PRO A 595 6.22 -8.91 -16.56
CA PRO A 595 6.77 -8.40 -17.80
C PRO A 595 7.74 -9.38 -18.45
N ARG A 596 7.59 -9.54 -19.76
CA ARG A 596 8.49 -10.37 -20.58
C ARG A 596 9.09 -9.53 -21.69
N ASP A 597 10.38 -9.73 -21.96
CA ASP A 597 11.03 -9.19 -23.15
C ASP A 597 10.58 -10.04 -24.37
N VAL A 598 9.84 -9.40 -25.26
CA VAL A 598 9.31 -10.01 -26.48
C VAL A 598 9.92 -9.39 -27.73
N THR A 599 11.05 -8.71 -27.63
CA THR A 599 11.66 -7.92 -28.69
C THR A 599 11.88 -8.75 -29.97
N ASP A 600 12.47 -9.94 -29.85
CA ASP A 600 12.82 -10.75 -31.02
C ASP A 600 11.59 -11.36 -31.71
N SER A 601 10.59 -11.79 -30.97
CA SER A 601 9.32 -12.27 -31.54
C SER A 601 8.55 -11.12 -32.19
N PHE A 602 8.53 -9.96 -31.55
CA PHE A 602 7.88 -8.76 -32.07
C PHE A 602 8.51 -8.23 -33.37
N ARG A 603 9.83 -8.28 -33.51
CA ARG A 603 10.51 -7.91 -34.74
C ARG A 603 10.19 -8.83 -35.92
N LYS A 604 9.89 -10.11 -35.67
CA LYS A 604 9.49 -11.09 -36.66
C LYS A 604 8.03 -10.97 -37.07
N ASP A 605 7.17 -10.78 -36.10
CA ASP A 605 5.71 -10.61 -36.25
C ASP A 605 5.20 -9.62 -35.20
N ALA A 606 5.04 -8.37 -35.63
CA ALA A 606 4.66 -7.29 -34.73
C ALA A 606 3.20 -7.41 -34.32
N ARG A 607 2.97 -7.89 -33.08
CA ARG A 607 1.64 -8.11 -32.49
C ARG A 607 1.59 -7.63 -31.06
N LEU A 608 0.49 -6.95 -30.72
CA LEU A 608 0.06 -6.75 -29.33
C LEU A 608 -0.57 -8.04 -28.84
N LEU A 609 -0.06 -8.57 -27.73
CA LEU A 609 -0.59 -9.80 -27.13
C LEU A 609 -2.02 -9.58 -26.57
N PRO A 610 -2.82 -10.64 -26.36
CA PRO A 610 -4.10 -10.55 -25.67
C PRO A 610 -3.95 -9.96 -24.26
N TYR A 611 -4.92 -9.17 -23.84
CA TYR A 611 -4.95 -8.60 -22.50
C TYR A 611 -3.58 -8.09 -22.07
N SER A 612 -3.01 -7.12 -22.82
CA SER A 612 -1.63 -6.72 -22.60
C SER A 612 -1.43 -5.21 -22.41
N TYR A 613 -0.46 -4.88 -21.57
CA TYR A 613 0.21 -3.60 -21.55
C TYR A 613 1.62 -3.78 -22.13
N THR A 614 1.88 -3.12 -23.25
CA THR A 614 3.12 -3.28 -24.01
C THR A 614 3.86 -1.96 -24.09
N VAL A 615 5.15 -1.99 -23.76
CA VAL A 615 6.07 -0.85 -23.91
C VAL A 615 6.99 -1.14 -25.08
N VAL A 616 6.97 -0.26 -26.09
CA VAL A 616 7.82 -0.35 -27.28
C VAL A 616 8.80 0.82 -27.27
N VAL A 617 10.10 0.51 -27.30
CA VAL A 617 11.17 1.51 -27.41
C VAL A 617 11.65 1.52 -28.87
N ALA A 618 11.60 2.69 -29.48
CA ALA A 618 12.16 2.96 -30.81
C ALA A 618 13.26 4.01 -30.71
N GLU A 619 14.35 3.80 -31.46
CA GLU A 619 15.52 4.67 -31.48
C GLU A 619 15.92 4.98 -32.93
N ARG A 620 16.54 6.13 -33.13
CA ARG A 620 17.09 6.59 -34.42
C ARG A 620 18.58 6.92 -34.37
#